data_314b6feb9c434a3f693ca1b47186f7bb
#
_entry.id   314b6feb9c434a3f693ca1b47186f7bb
#
_cell.length_a   1.000
_cell.length_b   1.000
_cell.length_c   1.000
_cell.angle_alpha   90.00
_cell.angle_beta   90.00
_cell.angle_gamma   90.00
#
_symmetry.space_group_name_H-M   'P 1'
#
loop_
_entity.id
_entity.type
_entity.pdbx_description
1 polymer ?
#
loop_
_entity_poly.entity_id
_entity_poly.type
_entity_poly.pdbx_seq_one_letter_code
_entity_poly.pdbx_strand_id
1 'polypeptide(L)'
;MFCIHCGASLPDNAAFCSSCGARVMSTGAVANGSASVKGMPPAVCTSCGSTSLKRIRSGEYVCEHCGSKFYTQEDHGTPSPEEAALLLSALFAEADAYADKGDTAAELRTLLKGLEIAPDDCSLMLRLGRANWKLGNLKKAREYYQRAEELDPEDPIVYVNIGTLCMSLEQYQEAKSKYEKGIAIIEADPLSASPGDIAVTYGSYALCIGRLGDLTGAQKYLKLAKVKGYSENSISVVCERLKIRRSEI
;
A
#
# COMPACT_ATOMS: atom_id res chain seq x y z
N MET A 1 8.37 -23.32 -15.12
CA MET A 1 8.81 -22.27 -14.17
C MET A 1 7.60 -21.65 -13.44
N PHE A 2 7.82 -20.86 -12.37
CA PHE A 2 6.72 -20.19 -11.68
C PHE A 2 6.84 -18.67 -11.80
N CYS A 3 5.70 -18.00 -11.87
CA CYS A 3 5.66 -16.53 -11.89
C CYS A 3 6.10 -15.96 -10.54
N ILE A 4 7.12 -15.11 -10.53
CA ILE A 4 7.64 -14.47 -9.31
C ILE A 4 6.65 -13.47 -8.67
N HIS A 5 5.67 -12.98 -9.44
CA HIS A 5 4.68 -12.02 -8.96
C HIS A 5 3.43 -12.66 -8.34
N CYS A 6 2.97 -13.81 -8.86
CA CYS A 6 1.73 -14.41 -8.40
C CYS A 6 1.81 -15.93 -8.08
N GLY A 7 2.99 -16.56 -8.27
CA GLY A 7 3.21 -17.96 -7.99
C GLY A 7 2.58 -18.95 -9.00
N ALA A 8 1.90 -18.47 -10.05
CA ALA A 8 1.27 -19.33 -11.04
C ALA A 8 2.31 -20.12 -11.82
N SER A 9 2.01 -21.39 -12.14
CA SER A 9 2.84 -22.23 -13.01
C SER A 9 2.81 -21.70 -14.44
N LEU A 10 3.98 -21.60 -15.06
CA LEU A 10 4.18 -21.05 -16.39
C LEU A 10 4.89 -22.08 -17.28
N PRO A 11 4.54 -22.14 -18.58
CA PRO A 11 5.33 -22.89 -19.54
C PRO A 11 6.74 -22.29 -19.68
N ASP A 12 7.73 -23.12 -20.04
CA ASP A 12 9.15 -22.76 -20.01
C ASP A 12 9.55 -21.61 -20.96
N ASN A 13 8.69 -21.27 -21.91
CA ASN A 13 8.91 -20.20 -22.90
C ASN A 13 7.88 -19.06 -22.80
N ALA A 14 7.17 -18.95 -21.69
CA ALA A 14 6.18 -17.89 -21.50
C ALA A 14 6.85 -16.50 -21.44
N ALA A 15 6.46 -15.58 -22.33
CA ALA A 15 6.91 -14.20 -22.30
C ALA A 15 6.14 -13.37 -21.25
N PHE A 16 4.91 -13.78 -20.92
CA PHE A 16 4.03 -13.13 -19.95
C PHE A 16 3.28 -14.17 -19.12
N CYS A 17 3.00 -13.84 -17.87
CA CYS A 17 2.17 -14.65 -17.01
C CYS A 17 0.70 -14.55 -17.43
N SER A 18 0.06 -15.66 -17.77
CA SER A 18 -1.37 -15.71 -18.14
C SER A 18 -2.31 -15.36 -16.97
N SER A 19 -1.85 -15.48 -15.72
CA SER A 19 -2.67 -15.23 -14.54
C SER A 19 -2.62 -13.80 -14.03
N CYS A 20 -1.46 -13.10 -14.18
CA CYS A 20 -1.30 -11.73 -13.65
C CYS A 20 -0.79 -10.73 -14.68
N GLY A 21 -0.51 -11.14 -15.93
CA GLY A 21 -0.01 -10.29 -16.99
C GLY A 21 1.46 -9.85 -16.84
N ALA A 22 2.14 -10.23 -15.75
CA ALA A 22 3.53 -9.85 -15.52
C ALA A 22 4.45 -10.48 -16.57
N ARG A 23 5.43 -9.71 -17.03
CA ARG A 23 6.46 -10.20 -17.96
C ARG A 23 7.35 -11.23 -17.27
N VAL A 24 7.54 -12.38 -17.89
CA VAL A 24 8.39 -13.45 -17.39
C VAL A 24 9.80 -13.22 -17.91
N MET A 25 10.74 -12.98 -17.00
CA MET A 25 12.15 -12.97 -17.35
C MET A 25 12.64 -14.41 -17.42
N SER A 26 12.95 -14.94 -18.60
CA SER A 26 13.60 -16.23 -18.76
C SER A 26 15.00 -16.17 -18.14
N THR A 27 15.23 -16.93 -17.07
CA THR A 27 16.58 -17.18 -16.55
C THR A 27 17.28 -18.15 -17.49
N GLY A 28 17.94 -17.64 -18.51
CA GLY A 28 18.69 -18.50 -19.43
C GLY A 28 19.32 -17.75 -20.58
N ALA A 29 20.25 -16.87 -20.30
CA ALA A 29 21.43 -16.59 -21.10
C ALA A 29 22.33 -15.63 -20.31
N VAL A 30 23.37 -16.15 -19.68
CA VAL A 30 24.53 -15.35 -19.27
C VAL A 30 25.19 -14.87 -20.55
N ALA A 31 24.80 -13.71 -21.05
CA ALA A 31 25.61 -12.96 -22.01
C ALA A 31 26.35 -11.89 -21.24
N ASN A 32 27.65 -12.03 -21.22
CA ASN A 32 28.58 -11.08 -20.64
C ASN A 32 28.22 -9.63 -20.95
N GLY A 33 28.18 -8.83 -19.91
CA GLY A 33 28.74 -7.51 -19.81
C GLY A 33 28.15 -6.44 -20.70
N SER A 34 27.44 -5.61 -20.16
CA SER A 34 27.50 -4.15 -20.17
C SER A 34 26.28 -3.68 -19.43
N ALA A 35 26.44 -3.24 -18.20
CA ALA A 35 25.46 -2.46 -17.50
C ALA A 35 25.07 -1.31 -18.44
N SER A 36 23.86 -1.36 -19.04
CA SER A 36 23.30 -0.21 -19.74
C SER A 36 23.05 0.84 -18.68
N VAL A 37 23.88 1.85 -18.67
CA VAL A 37 23.67 3.07 -17.89
C VAL A 37 22.38 3.67 -18.43
N LYS A 38 21.40 3.92 -17.56
CA LYS A 38 20.12 4.54 -17.90
C LYS A 38 20.36 5.75 -18.80
N GLY A 39 19.61 5.86 -19.91
CA GLY A 39 19.71 6.98 -20.84
C GLY A 39 20.79 6.85 -21.94
N MET A 40 21.63 5.81 -21.96
CA MET A 40 22.56 5.56 -23.04
C MET A 40 22.03 4.58 -24.08
N PRO A 41 22.32 4.80 -25.38
CA PRO A 41 21.99 3.82 -26.42
C PRO A 41 22.68 2.49 -26.12
N PRO A 42 22.14 1.36 -26.61
CA PRO A 42 22.87 0.09 -26.53
C PRO A 42 24.25 0.26 -27.18
N ALA A 43 25.28 -0.35 -26.59
CA ALA A 43 26.62 -0.25 -27.11
C ALA A 43 26.74 -0.76 -28.56
N VAL A 44 25.82 -1.62 -28.97
CA VAL A 44 25.75 -2.22 -30.32
C VAL A 44 24.32 -2.34 -30.79
N CYS A 45 24.10 -2.26 -32.09
CA CYS A 45 22.80 -2.54 -32.71
C CYS A 45 22.37 -3.99 -32.47
N THR A 46 21.26 -4.20 -31.83
CA THR A 46 20.75 -5.56 -31.53
C THR A 46 20.28 -6.32 -32.77
N SER A 47 20.09 -5.63 -33.91
CA SER A 47 19.69 -6.24 -35.17
C SER A 47 20.85 -6.70 -36.04
N CYS A 48 21.98 -5.98 -36.05
CA CYS A 48 23.14 -6.29 -36.93
C CYS A 48 24.51 -6.28 -36.25
N GLY A 49 24.58 -5.99 -34.93
CA GLY A 49 25.81 -5.95 -34.15
C GLY A 49 26.70 -4.70 -34.40
N SER A 50 26.29 -3.75 -35.25
CA SER A 50 27.06 -2.54 -35.52
C SER A 50 27.13 -1.61 -34.33
N THR A 51 28.28 -0.96 -34.10
CA THR A 51 28.43 0.08 -33.07
C THR A 51 28.06 1.48 -33.58
N SER A 52 27.78 1.63 -34.88
CA SER A 52 27.44 2.93 -35.49
C SER A 52 25.99 3.27 -35.27
N LEU A 53 25.69 3.89 -34.15
CA LEU A 53 24.33 4.37 -33.78
C LEU A 53 24.31 5.90 -33.80
N LYS A 54 23.40 6.47 -34.59
CA LYS A 54 23.21 7.91 -34.70
C LYS A 54 21.95 8.34 -33.96
N ARG A 55 22.07 9.36 -33.12
CA ARG A 55 20.93 9.99 -32.46
C ARG A 55 20.13 10.84 -33.44
N ILE A 56 18.82 10.63 -33.55
CA ILE A 56 17.94 11.42 -34.41
C ILE A 56 17.21 12.48 -33.56
N ARG A 57 16.66 12.07 -32.40
CA ARG A 57 15.93 12.93 -31.46
C ARG A 57 16.29 12.50 -30.03
N SER A 58 15.74 13.21 -29.03
CA SER A 58 15.86 12.78 -27.63
C SER A 58 15.32 11.37 -27.49
N GLY A 59 16.16 10.44 -27.00
CA GLY A 59 15.78 9.03 -26.81
C GLY A 59 15.65 8.18 -28.08
N GLU A 60 15.76 8.73 -29.31
CA GLU A 60 15.65 7.98 -30.58
C GLU A 60 17.00 7.88 -31.28
N TYR A 61 17.41 6.66 -31.59
CA TYR A 61 18.65 6.32 -32.28
C TYR A 61 18.36 5.47 -33.52
N VAL A 62 19.19 5.63 -34.56
CA VAL A 62 19.16 4.78 -35.75
C VAL A 62 20.50 4.14 -35.94
N CYS A 63 20.50 2.86 -36.32
CA CYS A 63 21.72 2.20 -36.77
C CYS A 63 22.06 2.68 -38.19
N GLU A 64 23.23 3.29 -38.39
CA GLU A 64 23.66 3.78 -39.70
C GLU A 64 23.97 2.63 -40.67
N HIS A 65 24.16 1.40 -40.17
CA HIS A 65 24.46 0.24 -41.01
C HIS A 65 23.21 -0.44 -41.55
N CYS A 66 22.20 -0.72 -40.69
CA CYS A 66 21.01 -1.48 -41.11
C CYS A 66 19.71 -0.67 -41.05
N GLY A 67 19.73 0.59 -40.62
CA GLY A 67 18.55 1.45 -40.52
C GLY A 67 17.61 1.15 -39.37
N SER A 68 17.90 0.12 -38.54
CA SER A 68 17.05 -0.21 -37.40
C SER A 68 16.99 0.95 -36.41
N LYS A 69 15.77 1.27 -35.95
CA LYS A 69 15.52 2.30 -34.96
C LYS A 69 15.50 1.70 -33.57
N PHE A 70 16.09 2.41 -32.62
CA PHE A 70 16.11 2.08 -31.21
C PHE A 70 15.57 3.26 -30.43
N TYR A 71 14.79 2.94 -29.44
CA TYR A 71 14.35 3.91 -28.47
C TYR A 71 15.07 3.59 -27.17
N THR A 72 15.93 4.49 -26.69
CA THR A 72 16.28 4.44 -25.27
C THR A 72 14.96 4.69 -24.55
N GLN A 73 14.67 3.89 -23.52
CA GLN A 73 13.69 4.35 -22.57
C GLN A 73 14.17 5.74 -22.15
N GLU A 74 13.51 6.79 -22.65
CA GLU A 74 13.68 8.09 -22.04
C GLU A 74 13.49 7.84 -20.57
N ASP A 75 14.47 8.26 -19.80
CA ASP A 75 14.31 8.46 -18.40
C ASP A 75 13.12 9.45 -18.31
N HIS A 76 11.91 8.93 -18.25
CA HIS A 76 10.82 9.66 -17.63
C HIS A 76 11.32 9.78 -16.20
N GLY A 77 12.09 10.85 -15.97
CA GLY A 77 12.86 11.06 -14.77
C GLY A 77 11.95 10.73 -13.62
N THR A 78 12.47 10.03 -12.64
CA THR A 78 11.70 9.81 -11.40
C THR A 78 10.99 11.12 -11.12
N PRO A 79 9.65 11.13 -11.04
CA PRO A 79 8.91 12.37 -10.92
C PRO A 79 9.50 13.19 -9.78
N SER A 80 9.58 14.51 -9.95
CA SER A 80 10.00 15.38 -8.84
C SER A 80 9.13 15.08 -7.61
N PRO A 81 9.58 15.36 -6.39
CA PRO A 81 8.76 15.14 -5.20
C PRO A 81 7.37 15.75 -5.31
N GLU A 82 7.24 16.92 -5.93
CA GLU A 82 5.96 17.60 -6.14
C GLU A 82 5.09 16.85 -7.18
N GLU A 83 5.68 16.39 -8.27
CA GLU A 83 4.99 15.59 -9.30
C GLU A 83 4.56 14.24 -8.74
N ALA A 84 5.42 13.58 -7.96
CA ALA A 84 5.11 12.31 -7.29
C ALA A 84 3.92 12.48 -6.34
N ALA A 85 3.90 13.54 -5.53
CA ALA A 85 2.80 13.85 -4.62
C ALA A 85 1.49 14.09 -5.38
N LEU A 86 1.54 14.82 -6.50
CA LEU A 86 0.36 15.06 -7.33
C LEU A 86 -0.18 13.77 -7.96
N LEU A 87 0.72 12.93 -8.50
CA LEU A 87 0.35 11.64 -9.09
C LEU A 87 -0.23 10.69 -8.04
N LEU A 88 0.37 10.63 -6.85
CA LEU A 88 -0.18 9.84 -5.73
C LEU A 88 -1.55 10.35 -5.28
N SER A 89 -1.73 11.66 -5.17
CA SER A 89 -3.03 12.26 -4.83
C SER A 89 -4.12 11.84 -5.82
N ALA A 90 -3.82 11.86 -7.12
CA ALA A 90 -4.75 11.39 -8.15
C ALA A 90 -5.06 9.89 -8.04
N LEU A 91 -4.03 9.06 -7.77
CA LEU A 91 -4.21 7.62 -7.55
C LEU A 91 -5.03 7.33 -6.29
N PHE A 92 -4.84 8.10 -5.23
CA PHE A 92 -5.62 7.95 -4.01
C PHE A 92 -7.09 8.30 -4.25
N ALA A 93 -7.38 9.38 -4.99
CA ALA A 93 -8.75 9.73 -5.35
C ALA A 93 -9.43 8.65 -6.23
N GLU A 94 -8.69 8.07 -7.20
CA GLU A 94 -9.18 6.94 -7.99
C GLU A 94 -9.43 5.71 -7.12
N ALA A 95 -8.52 5.39 -6.21
CA ALA A 95 -8.65 4.25 -5.29
C ALA A 95 -9.83 4.42 -4.33
N ASP A 96 -10.05 5.64 -3.80
CA ASP A 96 -11.18 5.96 -2.94
C ASP A 96 -12.51 5.78 -3.69
N ALA A 97 -12.58 6.17 -4.97
CA ALA A 97 -13.76 5.94 -5.82
C ALA A 97 -14.08 4.44 -6.03
N TYR A 98 -13.08 3.57 -6.07
CA TYR A 98 -13.28 2.11 -6.07
C TYR A 98 -13.70 1.59 -4.69
N ALA A 99 -13.11 2.11 -3.62
CA ALA A 99 -13.47 1.75 -2.25
C ALA A 99 -14.94 2.08 -1.93
N ASP A 100 -15.44 3.24 -2.38
CA ASP A 100 -16.84 3.66 -2.23
C ASP A 100 -17.82 2.73 -2.98
N LYS A 101 -17.38 2.14 -4.09
CA LYS A 101 -18.14 1.13 -4.84
C LYS A 101 -18.03 -0.28 -4.26
N GLY A 102 -17.17 -0.47 -3.24
CA GLY A 102 -16.88 -1.77 -2.66
C GLY A 102 -15.96 -2.66 -3.52
N ASP A 103 -15.37 -2.12 -4.63
CA ASP A 103 -14.42 -2.84 -5.47
C ASP A 103 -12.99 -2.76 -4.91
N THR A 104 -12.77 -3.50 -3.83
CA THR A 104 -11.45 -3.55 -3.17
C THR A 104 -10.35 -4.13 -4.06
N ALA A 105 -10.70 -4.96 -5.05
CA ALA A 105 -9.72 -5.48 -5.99
C ALA A 105 -9.23 -4.39 -6.95
N ALA A 106 -10.11 -3.52 -7.43
CA ALA A 106 -9.73 -2.35 -8.23
C ALA A 106 -8.98 -1.32 -7.37
N GLU A 107 -9.45 -1.04 -6.14
CA GLU A 107 -8.74 -0.23 -5.14
C GLU A 107 -7.27 -0.68 -5.03
N LEU A 108 -7.05 -1.98 -4.77
CA LEU A 108 -5.69 -2.53 -4.63
C LEU A 108 -4.85 -2.38 -5.91
N ARG A 109 -5.42 -2.68 -7.08
CA ARG A 109 -4.68 -2.52 -8.36
C ARG A 109 -4.25 -1.07 -8.61
N THR A 110 -5.11 -0.12 -8.29
CA THR A 110 -4.78 1.31 -8.41
C THR A 110 -3.67 1.70 -7.44
N LEU A 111 -3.77 1.30 -6.18
CA LEU A 111 -2.74 1.59 -5.17
C LEU A 111 -1.37 0.97 -5.51
N LEU A 112 -1.34 -0.23 -6.12
CA LEU A 112 -0.08 -0.87 -6.52
C LEU A 112 0.71 -0.07 -7.57
N LYS A 113 0.04 0.75 -8.41
CA LYS A 113 0.74 1.68 -9.32
C LYS A 113 1.53 2.75 -8.55
N GLY A 114 1.06 3.11 -7.36
CA GLY A 114 1.73 4.07 -6.49
C GLY A 114 3.12 3.64 -6.04
N LEU A 115 3.40 2.32 -5.93
CA LEU A 115 4.72 1.80 -5.56
C LEU A 115 5.82 2.13 -6.59
N GLU A 116 5.45 2.33 -7.85
CA GLU A 116 6.39 2.74 -8.91
C GLU A 116 6.73 4.24 -8.80
N ILE A 117 5.85 5.03 -8.17
CA ILE A 117 5.98 6.48 -8.03
C ILE A 117 6.67 6.83 -6.71
N ALA A 118 6.19 6.26 -5.60
CA ALA A 118 6.68 6.52 -4.25
C ALA A 118 6.67 5.23 -3.40
N PRO A 119 7.71 4.40 -3.52
CA PRO A 119 7.79 3.11 -2.82
C PRO A 119 7.90 3.24 -1.30
N ASP A 120 8.25 4.42 -0.78
CA ASP A 120 8.46 4.71 0.64
C ASP A 120 7.44 5.73 1.18
N ASP A 121 6.26 5.84 0.56
CA ASP A 121 5.19 6.69 1.08
C ASP A 121 4.37 5.94 2.15
N CYS A 122 4.35 6.47 3.38
CA CYS A 122 3.65 5.85 4.51
C CYS A 122 2.14 5.72 4.26
N SER A 123 1.51 6.76 3.70
CA SER A 123 0.07 6.76 3.40
C SER A 123 -0.29 5.68 2.37
N LEU A 124 0.58 5.47 1.36
CA LEU A 124 0.43 4.39 0.39
C LEU A 124 0.53 3.02 1.06
N MET A 125 1.52 2.82 1.96
CA MET A 125 1.65 1.57 2.72
C MET A 125 0.41 1.28 3.56
N LEU A 126 -0.13 2.28 4.26
CA LEU A 126 -1.36 2.14 5.05
C LEU A 126 -2.56 1.75 4.19
N ARG A 127 -2.73 2.38 3.03
CA ARG A 127 -3.83 2.08 2.08
C ARG A 127 -3.69 0.69 1.47
N LEU A 128 -2.48 0.27 1.07
CA LEU A 128 -2.19 -1.08 0.58
C LEU A 128 -2.45 -2.14 1.65
N GLY A 129 -2.04 -1.88 2.89
CA GLY A 129 -2.32 -2.73 4.03
C GLY A 129 -3.82 -2.92 4.25
N ARG A 130 -4.58 -1.82 4.24
CA ARG A 130 -6.05 -1.82 4.42
C ARG A 130 -6.76 -2.58 3.30
N ALA A 131 -6.39 -2.35 2.04
CA ALA A 131 -6.97 -3.06 0.91
C ALA A 131 -6.69 -4.57 0.98
N ASN A 132 -5.47 -4.97 1.32
CA ASN A 132 -5.13 -6.38 1.53
C ASN A 132 -5.88 -7.00 2.72
N TRP A 133 -6.03 -6.27 3.82
CA TRP A 133 -6.83 -6.73 4.96
C TRP A 133 -8.30 -6.98 4.57
N LYS A 134 -8.93 -6.05 3.84
CA LYS A 134 -10.31 -6.21 3.33
C LYS A 134 -10.46 -7.43 2.42
N LEU A 135 -9.42 -7.77 1.64
CA LEU A 135 -9.40 -8.96 0.76
C LEU A 135 -9.04 -10.25 1.50
N GLY A 136 -8.79 -10.21 2.81
CA GLY A 136 -8.38 -11.37 3.60
C GLY A 136 -6.91 -11.76 3.44
N ASN A 137 -6.11 -10.98 2.74
CA ASN A 137 -4.67 -11.19 2.55
C ASN A 137 -3.89 -10.71 3.79
N LEU A 138 -4.18 -11.28 4.97
CA LEU A 138 -3.73 -10.77 6.27
C LEU A 138 -2.20 -10.73 6.40
N LYS A 139 -1.48 -11.66 5.75
CA LYS A 139 -0.02 -11.67 5.74
C LYS A 139 0.54 -10.44 5.02
N LYS A 140 0.03 -10.14 3.81
CA LYS A 140 0.44 -8.94 3.07
C LYS A 140 0.04 -7.64 3.77
N ALA A 141 -1.15 -7.62 4.40
CA ALA A 141 -1.56 -6.48 5.20
C ALA A 141 -0.56 -6.20 6.33
N ARG A 142 -0.09 -7.25 7.03
CA ARG A 142 0.94 -7.13 8.08
C ARG A 142 2.25 -6.58 7.53
N GLU A 143 2.72 -7.08 6.39
CA GLU A 143 3.97 -6.63 5.74
C GLU A 143 3.91 -5.13 5.39
N TYR A 144 2.80 -4.66 4.80
CA TYR A 144 2.62 -3.24 4.48
C TYR A 144 2.52 -2.36 5.74
N TYR A 145 1.83 -2.80 6.77
CA TYR A 145 1.74 -2.04 8.02
C TYR A 145 3.05 -1.98 8.79
N GLN A 146 3.86 -3.05 8.74
CA GLN A 146 5.21 -3.04 9.31
C GLN A 146 6.10 -2.04 8.57
N ARG A 147 6.00 -2.00 7.23
CA ARG A 147 6.72 -0.99 6.47
C ARG A 147 6.27 0.43 6.78
N ALA A 148 4.97 0.66 6.99
CA ALA A 148 4.46 1.96 7.45
C ALA A 148 5.01 2.33 8.84
N GLU A 149 5.08 1.38 9.80
CA GLU A 149 5.66 1.60 11.14
C GLU A 149 7.16 1.96 11.07
N GLU A 150 7.90 1.40 10.10
CA GLU A 150 9.31 1.77 9.87
C GLU A 150 9.47 3.17 9.25
N LEU A 151 8.55 3.57 8.35
CA LEU A 151 8.60 4.83 7.64
C LEU A 151 8.17 6.01 8.51
N ASP A 152 7.12 5.84 9.29
CA ASP A 152 6.60 6.86 10.20
C ASP A 152 6.14 6.25 11.53
N PRO A 153 7.06 6.11 12.49
CA PRO A 153 6.75 5.56 13.81
C PRO A 153 5.94 6.50 14.72
N GLU A 154 5.74 7.76 14.31
CA GLU A 154 4.97 8.75 15.06
C GLU A 154 3.55 8.95 14.49
N ASP A 155 3.20 8.31 13.36
CA ASP A 155 1.83 8.32 12.85
C ASP A 155 0.94 7.38 13.69
N PRO A 156 -0.05 7.90 14.44
CA PRO A 156 -0.95 7.08 15.26
C PRO A 156 -1.78 6.11 14.43
N ILE A 157 -2.07 6.44 13.17
CA ILE A 157 -2.93 5.62 12.29
C ILE A 157 -2.26 4.30 11.92
N VAL A 158 -0.93 4.26 11.88
CA VAL A 158 -0.16 3.02 11.73
C VAL A 158 -0.55 2.01 12.81
N TYR A 159 -0.53 2.44 14.07
CA TYR A 159 -0.83 1.56 15.21
C TYR A 159 -2.29 1.16 15.28
N VAL A 160 -3.19 2.05 14.89
CA VAL A 160 -4.63 1.76 14.79
C VAL A 160 -4.90 0.67 13.75
N ASN A 161 -4.26 0.76 12.58
CA ASN A 161 -4.41 -0.26 11.53
C ASN A 161 -3.80 -1.60 11.93
N ILE A 162 -2.62 -1.61 12.56
CA ILE A 162 -2.02 -2.85 13.09
C ILE A 162 -2.92 -3.44 14.18
N GLY A 163 -3.44 -2.63 15.10
CA GLY A 163 -4.39 -3.05 16.13
C GLY A 163 -5.64 -3.69 15.53
N THR A 164 -6.19 -3.10 14.46
CA THR A 164 -7.35 -3.63 13.74
C THR A 164 -7.04 -4.97 13.06
N LEU A 165 -5.85 -5.13 12.49
CA LEU A 165 -5.40 -6.41 11.94
C LEU A 165 -5.28 -7.46 13.05
N CYS A 166 -4.67 -7.13 14.20
CA CYS A 166 -4.57 -8.02 15.35
C CYS A 166 -5.96 -8.42 15.90
N MET A 167 -6.93 -7.49 15.91
CA MET A 167 -8.34 -7.79 16.25
C MET A 167 -8.95 -8.83 15.32
N SER A 168 -8.65 -8.75 14.02
CA SER A 168 -9.14 -9.73 13.02
C SER A 168 -8.50 -11.11 13.17
N LEU A 169 -7.31 -11.16 13.80
CA LEU A 169 -6.59 -12.38 14.12
C LEU A 169 -6.90 -12.89 15.55
N GLU A 170 -7.84 -12.26 16.26
CA GLU A 170 -8.18 -12.52 17.67
C GLU A 170 -7.02 -12.35 18.65
N GLN A 171 -5.98 -11.64 18.24
CA GLN A 171 -4.80 -11.31 19.05
C GLN A 171 -5.07 -10.06 19.91
N TYR A 172 -6.08 -10.15 20.80
CA TYR A 172 -6.62 -8.98 21.52
C TYR A 172 -5.60 -8.27 22.41
N GLN A 173 -4.65 -8.97 23.02
CA GLN A 173 -3.62 -8.34 23.86
C GLN A 173 -2.62 -7.52 23.01
N GLU A 174 -2.20 -8.06 21.86
CA GLU A 174 -1.35 -7.35 20.91
C GLU A 174 -2.10 -6.13 20.34
N ALA A 175 -3.36 -6.32 19.94
CA ALA A 175 -4.22 -5.24 19.49
C ALA A 175 -4.32 -4.11 20.53
N LYS A 176 -4.56 -4.46 21.82
CA LYS A 176 -4.61 -3.50 22.92
C LYS A 176 -3.34 -2.66 22.99
N SER A 177 -2.18 -3.31 23.00
CA SER A 177 -0.87 -2.62 23.06
C SER A 177 -0.66 -1.66 21.89
N LYS A 178 -1.05 -2.07 20.67
CA LYS A 178 -0.93 -1.20 19.49
C LYS A 178 -1.89 0.00 19.56
N TYR A 179 -3.14 -0.20 19.95
CA TYR A 179 -4.09 0.91 20.14
C TYR A 179 -3.61 1.88 21.24
N GLU A 180 -3.08 1.36 22.36
CA GLU A 180 -2.54 2.20 23.45
C GLU A 180 -1.39 3.07 22.95
N LYS A 181 -0.51 2.53 22.09
CA LYS A 181 0.56 3.33 21.47
C LYS A 181 0.00 4.43 20.57
N GLY A 182 -0.97 4.13 19.71
CA GLY A 182 -1.63 5.15 18.87
C GLY A 182 -2.35 6.21 19.71
N ILE A 183 -3.04 5.81 20.77
CA ILE A 183 -3.71 6.74 21.70
C ILE A 183 -2.68 7.64 22.40
N ALA A 184 -1.56 7.09 22.86
CA ALA A 184 -0.50 7.89 23.52
C ALA A 184 0.08 8.97 22.58
N ILE A 185 0.27 8.66 21.30
CA ILE A 185 0.71 9.65 20.29
C ILE A 185 -0.36 10.76 20.13
N ILE A 186 -1.64 10.37 19.98
CA ILE A 186 -2.76 11.33 19.87
C ILE A 186 -2.88 12.21 21.12
N GLU A 187 -2.68 11.66 22.30
CA GLU A 187 -2.74 12.42 23.57
C GLU A 187 -1.55 13.37 23.72
N ALA A 188 -0.38 13.00 23.20
CA ALA A 188 0.82 13.86 23.19
C ALA A 188 0.70 15.00 22.16
N ASP A 189 0.17 14.70 20.97
CA ASP A 189 -0.13 15.68 19.92
C ASP A 189 -1.53 15.45 19.33
N PRO A 190 -2.55 16.17 19.81
CA PRO A 190 -3.92 16.05 19.30
C PRO A 190 -4.11 16.46 17.82
N LEU A 191 -3.11 17.08 17.20
CA LEU A 191 -3.13 17.45 15.78
C LEU A 191 -2.54 16.35 14.89
N SER A 192 -1.92 15.33 15.47
CA SER A 192 -1.35 14.19 14.72
C SER A 192 -2.40 13.32 14.03
N ALA A 193 -3.69 13.47 14.36
CA ALA A 193 -4.79 12.75 13.73
C ALA A 193 -6.03 13.63 13.57
N SER A 194 -6.84 13.35 12.56
CA SER A 194 -8.13 14.03 12.39
C SER A 194 -9.11 13.67 13.52
N PRO A 195 -10.10 14.51 13.83
CA PRO A 195 -11.15 14.16 14.81
C PRO A 195 -11.86 12.84 14.49
N GLY A 196 -12.06 12.54 13.19
CA GLY A 196 -12.63 11.27 12.72
C GLY A 196 -11.74 10.07 13.03
N ASP A 197 -10.44 10.19 12.81
CA ASP A 197 -9.47 9.13 13.11
C ASP A 197 -9.38 8.88 14.62
N ILE A 198 -9.39 9.97 15.43
CA ILE A 198 -9.43 9.87 16.90
C ILE A 198 -10.68 9.13 17.35
N ALA A 199 -11.84 9.47 16.76
CA ALA A 199 -13.12 8.81 17.06
C ALA A 199 -13.08 7.31 16.75
N VAL A 200 -12.55 6.94 15.58
CA VAL A 200 -12.38 5.54 15.16
C VAL A 200 -11.39 4.81 16.07
N THR A 201 -10.29 5.46 16.45
CA THR A 201 -9.28 4.91 17.37
C THR A 201 -9.91 4.54 18.71
N TYR A 202 -10.61 5.48 19.35
CA TYR A 202 -11.27 5.21 20.63
C TYR A 202 -12.37 4.16 20.53
N GLY A 203 -13.14 4.15 19.44
CA GLY A 203 -14.18 3.13 19.21
C GLY A 203 -13.59 1.73 19.02
N SER A 204 -12.50 1.61 18.27
CA SER A 204 -11.81 0.35 18.03
C SER A 204 -11.13 -0.17 19.30
N TYR A 205 -10.51 0.74 20.06
CA TYR A 205 -9.91 0.39 21.36
C TYR A 205 -10.98 -0.07 22.36
N ALA A 206 -12.11 0.61 22.42
CA ALA A 206 -13.23 0.21 23.28
C ALA A 206 -13.70 -1.22 22.96
N LEU A 207 -13.84 -1.56 21.67
CA LEU A 207 -14.17 -2.92 21.26
C LEU A 207 -13.11 -3.93 21.73
N CYS A 208 -11.82 -3.58 21.58
CA CYS A 208 -10.70 -4.42 21.94
C CYS A 208 -10.69 -4.74 23.44
N ILE A 209 -10.72 -3.71 24.31
CA ILE A 209 -10.69 -3.92 25.77
C ILE A 209 -11.96 -4.58 26.29
N GLY A 210 -13.10 -4.30 25.66
CA GLY A 210 -14.35 -4.98 25.97
C GLY A 210 -14.31 -6.48 25.65
N ARG A 211 -13.60 -6.89 24.56
CA ARG A 211 -13.32 -8.30 24.27
C ARG A 211 -12.41 -8.95 25.30
N LEU A 212 -11.56 -8.17 25.95
CA LEU A 212 -10.71 -8.61 27.07
C LEU A 212 -11.44 -8.59 28.43
N GLY A 213 -12.73 -8.19 28.47
CA GLY A 213 -13.56 -8.18 29.67
C GLY A 213 -13.64 -6.84 30.42
N ASP A 214 -12.89 -5.82 29.99
CA ASP A 214 -12.99 -4.47 30.56
C ASP A 214 -14.18 -3.70 29.95
N LEU A 215 -15.38 -4.01 30.40
CA LEU A 215 -16.59 -3.33 29.92
C LEU A 215 -16.69 -1.88 30.41
N THR A 216 -16.16 -1.58 31.60
CA THR A 216 -16.18 -0.22 32.16
C THR A 216 -15.26 0.70 31.36
N GLY A 217 -14.04 0.24 31.05
CA GLY A 217 -13.13 0.94 30.15
C GLY A 217 -13.73 1.12 28.75
N ALA A 218 -14.35 0.07 28.21
CA ALA A 218 -15.01 0.13 26.91
C ALA A 218 -16.10 1.21 26.86
N GLN A 219 -16.96 1.31 27.86
CA GLN A 219 -17.97 2.36 27.98
C GLN A 219 -17.35 3.76 28.02
N LYS A 220 -16.28 3.94 28.81
CA LYS A 220 -15.53 5.22 28.88
C LYS A 220 -15.03 5.64 27.49
N TYR A 221 -14.34 4.74 26.79
CA TYR A 221 -13.78 5.07 25.47
C TYR A 221 -14.85 5.23 24.39
N LEU A 222 -15.98 4.53 24.46
CA LEU A 222 -17.12 4.78 23.58
C LEU A 222 -17.71 6.19 23.78
N LYS A 223 -17.82 6.67 25.03
CA LYS A 223 -18.23 8.05 25.31
C LYS A 223 -17.25 9.06 24.71
N LEU A 224 -15.96 8.83 24.85
CA LEU A 224 -14.94 9.68 24.23
C LEU A 224 -15.02 9.65 22.69
N ALA A 225 -15.19 8.47 22.10
CA ALA A 225 -15.38 8.30 20.66
C ALA A 225 -16.62 9.09 20.18
N LYS A 226 -17.76 9.00 20.88
CA LYS A 226 -18.99 9.74 20.58
C LYS A 226 -18.76 11.25 20.56
N VAL A 227 -18.07 11.79 21.58
CA VAL A 227 -17.72 13.21 21.65
C VAL A 227 -16.85 13.67 20.48
N LYS A 228 -16.00 12.78 19.95
CA LYS A 228 -15.13 13.02 18.79
C LYS A 228 -15.84 12.78 17.45
N GLY A 229 -17.11 12.40 17.43
CA GLY A 229 -17.90 12.23 16.22
C GLY A 229 -18.00 10.78 15.71
N TYR A 230 -17.72 9.78 16.57
CA TYR A 230 -17.96 8.37 16.20
C TYR A 230 -19.44 8.15 15.91
N SER A 231 -19.75 7.53 14.77
CA SER A 231 -21.14 7.44 14.32
C SER A 231 -22.01 6.62 15.27
N GLU A 232 -23.29 7.03 15.41
CA GLU A 232 -24.26 6.31 16.23
C GLU A 232 -24.44 4.84 15.78
N ASN A 233 -24.32 4.58 14.47
CA ASN A 233 -24.35 3.22 13.94
C ASN A 233 -23.15 2.40 14.43
N SER A 234 -21.95 2.98 14.39
CA SER A 234 -20.73 2.32 14.87
C SER A 234 -20.79 2.05 16.36
N ILE A 235 -21.28 3.01 17.16
CA ILE A 235 -21.54 2.83 18.60
C ILE A 235 -22.50 1.65 18.82
N SER A 236 -23.61 1.61 18.07
CA SER A 236 -24.60 0.54 18.17
C SER A 236 -23.98 -0.84 17.92
N VAL A 237 -23.16 -0.95 16.88
CA VAL A 237 -22.45 -2.20 16.55
C VAL A 237 -21.51 -2.64 17.68
N VAL A 238 -20.77 -1.70 18.28
CA VAL A 238 -19.86 -2.04 19.40
C VAL A 238 -20.67 -2.43 20.64
N CYS A 239 -21.72 -1.69 20.98
CA CYS A 239 -22.61 -2.02 22.10
C CYS A 239 -23.22 -3.42 21.96
N GLU A 240 -23.71 -3.78 20.76
CA GLU A 240 -24.27 -5.10 20.47
C GLU A 240 -23.20 -6.20 20.65
N ARG A 241 -22.02 -6.00 20.08
CA ARG A 241 -20.91 -6.97 20.17
C ARG A 241 -20.42 -7.20 21.59
N LEU A 242 -20.48 -6.18 22.45
CA LEU A 242 -20.05 -6.22 23.85
C LEU A 242 -21.22 -6.46 24.83
N LYS A 243 -22.46 -6.51 24.34
CA LYS A 243 -23.69 -6.62 25.15
C LYS A 243 -23.83 -5.47 26.17
N ILE A 244 -23.40 -4.28 25.80
CA ILE A 244 -23.53 -3.05 26.59
C ILE A 244 -24.85 -2.37 26.23
N ARG A 245 -25.60 -1.89 27.22
CA ARG A 245 -26.82 -1.10 26.98
C ARG A 245 -26.47 0.26 26.40
N ARG A 246 -27.10 0.64 25.31
CA ARG A 246 -26.86 1.92 24.62
C ARG A 246 -27.14 3.14 25.52
N SER A 247 -28.05 3.01 26.48
CA SER A 247 -28.32 4.06 27.47
C SER A 247 -27.14 4.33 28.43
N GLU A 248 -26.14 3.50 28.42
CA GLU A 248 -24.93 3.64 29.26
C GLU A 248 -23.81 4.43 28.54
N ILE A 249 -24.00 4.72 27.23
CA ILE A 249 -23.07 5.47 26.37
C ILE A 249 -23.66 6.85 26.02
#